data_95e96f9f5618de0c2ece615b3af24c6e
#
_entry.id   95e96f9f5618de0c2ece615b3af24c6e
#
_cell.length_a   1.000
_cell.length_b   1.000
_cell.length_c   1.000
_cell.angle_alpha   90.00
_cell.angle_beta   90.00
_cell.angle_gamma   90.00
#
_symmetry.space_group_name_H-M   'P 1'
#
loop_
_entity.id
_entity.type
_entity.pdbx_description
1 polymer ?
#
loop_
_entity_poly.entity_id
_entity_poly.type
_entity_poly.pdbx_seq_one_letter_code
_entity_poly.pdbx_strand_id
1 'polypeptide(L)'
;MIEIEKFEAFVSQNSTRIQNLTSRRDTSIGFNAFALASDLYYRENFHSDIICSILNPHSPHGEGILFVRLFVKYLVKIALLQHKPQLAETLDALPFDDSIEAVREDGKVDIKIVHKADPQWTIIIENKINGACDMERQLPRYIENCAARHEKVKAAVYLKASDEGRPEDNGWIKGDKELVDGLLLSVAGYSEDSQICSMVEGWLEPCEARSKNFNAKIVVSQYAELVVNHAGETMNQSEYKQIMDALGQCKVKYSQLAKIVNEMPTALANYIAKEFNRAKTKKKYANLLAKDVWIWKNTTVVFDFNKFEIKGKGGKTMPVSYAVDLSCDDLSGWGASFFLRGDIPAKRYESVLKEFNPKFAWSDFYKRVVLPFDSDEMFGNPDLLIGKVGDLLDFISNNVEKFQNVLNGAV
;
A
#
# COMPACT_ATOMS: atom_id res chain seq x y z
N MET A 1 21.98 -11.48 -20.59
CA MET A 1 22.83 -10.68 -19.69
C MET A 1 22.58 -9.22 -20.02
N ILE A 2 22.24 -8.37 -19.06
CA ILE A 2 22.23 -6.92 -19.31
C ILE A 2 23.69 -6.49 -19.44
N GLU A 3 23.98 -5.72 -20.48
CA GLU A 3 25.24 -5.02 -20.55
C GLU A 3 25.22 -3.98 -19.41
N ILE A 4 26.06 -4.15 -18.40
CA ILE A 4 26.14 -3.29 -17.21
C ILE A 4 26.20 -1.82 -17.60
N GLU A 5 26.98 -1.49 -18.65
CA GLU A 5 27.11 -0.14 -19.18
C GLU A 5 25.77 0.50 -19.61
N LYS A 6 24.83 -0.27 -20.15
CA LYS A 6 23.49 0.24 -20.53
C LYS A 6 22.62 0.52 -19.32
N PHE A 7 22.76 -0.31 -18.27
CA PHE A 7 22.05 -0.09 -17.02
C PHE A 7 22.61 1.13 -16.28
N GLU A 8 23.93 1.26 -16.21
CA GLU A 8 24.60 2.43 -15.63
C GLU A 8 24.20 3.72 -16.37
N ALA A 9 24.15 3.70 -17.71
CA ALA A 9 23.67 4.81 -18.50
C ALA A 9 22.20 5.17 -18.21
N PHE A 10 21.32 4.17 -18.07
CA PHE A 10 19.92 4.37 -17.71
C PHE A 10 19.79 5.04 -16.33
N VAL A 11 20.45 4.49 -15.30
CA VAL A 11 20.40 5.01 -13.95
C VAL A 11 20.98 6.42 -13.88
N SER A 12 22.16 6.65 -14.47
CA SER A 12 22.82 7.95 -14.47
C SER A 12 22.01 9.04 -15.16
N GLN A 13 21.43 8.74 -16.34
CA GLN A 13 20.63 9.71 -17.10
C GLN A 13 19.26 10.01 -16.50
N ASN A 14 18.74 9.10 -15.65
CA ASN A 14 17.40 9.20 -15.08
C ASN A 14 17.42 9.33 -13.55
N SER A 15 18.59 9.47 -12.89
CA SER A 15 18.72 9.53 -11.45
C SER A 15 17.83 10.58 -10.79
N THR A 16 17.82 11.81 -11.28
CA THR A 16 16.96 12.89 -10.77
C THR A 16 15.48 12.58 -10.94
N ARG A 17 15.12 11.94 -12.05
CA ARG A 17 13.73 11.54 -12.32
C ARG A 17 13.27 10.40 -11.44
N ILE A 18 14.13 9.40 -11.23
CA ILE A 18 13.90 8.29 -10.30
C ILE A 18 13.75 8.82 -8.87
N GLN A 19 14.64 9.72 -8.43
CA GLN A 19 14.55 10.37 -7.13
C GLN A 19 13.25 11.16 -6.95
N ASN A 20 12.82 11.92 -7.95
CA ASN A 20 11.56 12.65 -7.89
C ASN A 20 10.34 11.74 -7.81
N LEU A 21 10.37 10.59 -8.50
CA LEU A 21 9.29 9.58 -8.44
C LEU A 21 9.26 8.85 -7.09
N THR A 22 10.42 8.59 -6.49
CA THR A 22 10.52 7.92 -5.19
C THR A 22 10.24 8.87 -4.03
N SER A 23 10.72 10.12 -4.07
CA SER A 23 10.49 11.10 -3.00
C SER A 23 9.01 11.47 -2.82
N ARG A 24 8.18 11.31 -3.85
CA ARG A 24 6.73 11.49 -3.75
C ARG A 24 6.04 10.38 -2.98
N ARG A 25 6.62 9.17 -2.94
CA ARG A 25 6.09 8.02 -2.20
C ARG A 25 6.42 8.04 -0.72
N ASP A 26 7.46 8.76 -0.33
CA ASP A 26 7.91 8.89 1.07
C ASP A 26 7.12 9.94 1.87
N THR A 27 6.14 10.63 1.28
CA THR A 27 5.24 11.51 2.02
C THR A 27 4.29 10.67 2.84
N SER A 28 4.66 10.37 4.07
CA SER A 28 3.71 9.80 5.03
C SER A 28 2.49 10.73 5.08
N ILE A 29 1.29 10.15 5.05
CA ILE A 29 0.01 10.89 5.13
C ILE A 29 -0.08 11.79 6.38
N GLY A 30 0.92 11.76 7.26
CA GLY A 30 0.97 12.55 8.48
C GLY A 30 -0.07 12.11 9.51
N PHE A 31 -0.55 13.07 10.32
CA PHE A 31 -1.54 12.81 11.34
C PHE A 31 -2.96 12.84 10.72
N ASN A 32 -3.35 11.74 10.11
CA ASN A 32 -4.65 11.58 9.47
C ASN A 32 -5.50 10.54 10.23
N ALA A 33 -6.71 10.92 10.64
CA ALA A 33 -7.58 10.08 11.46
C ALA A 33 -7.98 8.78 10.77
N PHE A 34 -8.13 8.78 9.45
CA PHE A 34 -8.49 7.58 8.69
C PHE A 34 -7.35 6.57 8.66
N ALA A 35 -6.13 7.03 8.40
CA ALA A 35 -4.94 6.18 8.40
C ALA A 35 -4.60 5.65 9.81
N LEU A 36 -4.87 6.45 10.86
CA LEU A 36 -4.67 6.02 12.24
C LEU A 36 -5.75 5.05 12.74
N ALA A 37 -6.98 5.17 12.24
CA ALA A 37 -8.11 4.37 12.71
C ALA A 37 -8.17 2.98 12.09
N SER A 38 -7.56 2.75 10.93
CA SER A 38 -7.69 1.50 10.20
C SER A 38 -6.52 1.21 9.27
N ASP A 39 -5.91 0.04 9.40
CA ASP A 39 -4.93 -0.49 8.43
C ASP A 39 -5.57 -0.84 7.08
N LEU A 40 -6.89 -0.66 6.94
CA LEU A 40 -7.65 -0.98 5.73
C LEU A 40 -8.01 0.26 4.91
N TYR A 41 -7.46 1.43 5.26
CA TYR A 41 -7.75 2.71 4.59
C TYR A 41 -7.47 2.71 3.07
N TYR A 42 -6.65 1.79 2.58
CA TYR A 42 -6.35 1.61 1.15
C TYR A 42 -7.44 0.83 0.39
N ARG A 43 -8.40 0.19 1.07
CA ARG A 43 -9.40 -0.67 0.41
C ARG A 43 -10.51 0.14 -0.24
N GLU A 44 -10.96 -0.30 -1.41
CA GLU A 44 -12.10 0.27 -2.15
C GLU A 44 -13.34 0.49 -1.28
N ASN A 45 -13.73 -0.52 -0.50
CA ASN A 45 -14.89 -0.45 0.39
C ASN A 45 -14.77 0.67 1.41
N PHE A 46 -13.56 0.89 1.97
CA PHE A 46 -13.32 1.98 2.90
C PHE A 46 -13.57 3.35 2.25
N HIS A 47 -13.02 3.58 1.06
CA HIS A 47 -13.26 4.81 0.30
C HIS A 47 -14.73 4.97 -0.06
N SER A 48 -15.37 3.88 -0.53
CA SER A 48 -16.79 3.91 -0.89
C SER A 48 -17.69 4.23 0.29
N ASP A 49 -17.37 3.75 1.50
CA ASP A 49 -18.13 4.08 2.73
C ASP A 49 -18.04 5.56 3.07
N ILE A 50 -16.86 6.16 2.94
CA ILE A 50 -16.66 7.59 3.21
C ILE A 50 -17.33 8.44 2.13
N ILE A 51 -17.12 8.14 0.85
CA ILE A 51 -17.76 8.86 -0.27
C ILE A 51 -19.28 8.80 -0.14
N CYS A 52 -19.84 7.62 0.13
CA CYS A 52 -21.28 7.46 0.35
C CYS A 52 -21.79 8.28 1.53
N SER A 53 -21.04 8.30 2.65
CA SER A 53 -21.40 9.10 3.82
C SER A 53 -21.38 10.59 3.53
N ILE A 54 -20.41 11.10 2.77
CA ILE A 54 -20.33 12.51 2.36
C ILE A 54 -21.48 12.85 1.40
N LEU A 55 -21.82 11.93 0.48
CA LEU A 55 -22.89 12.15 -0.51
C LEU A 55 -24.30 12.06 0.07
N ASN A 56 -24.50 11.34 1.18
CA ASN A 56 -25.83 11.11 1.74
C ASN A 56 -26.32 12.31 2.56
N PRO A 57 -27.38 13.04 2.12
CA PRO A 57 -27.92 14.21 2.85
C PRO A 57 -28.35 13.93 4.29
N HIS A 58 -28.67 12.68 4.60
CA HIS A 58 -29.13 12.22 5.91
C HIS A 58 -28.02 11.76 6.84
N SER A 59 -26.76 11.83 6.38
CA SER A 59 -25.59 11.48 7.18
C SER A 59 -25.34 12.50 8.31
N PRO A 60 -24.60 12.12 9.37
CA PRO A 60 -24.30 12.97 10.52
C PRO A 60 -23.51 14.25 10.20
N HIS A 61 -23.03 14.44 8.97
CA HIS A 61 -22.36 15.69 8.59
C HIS A 61 -23.26 16.92 8.71
N GLY A 62 -24.60 16.77 8.66
CA GLY A 62 -25.55 17.84 8.91
C GLY A 62 -25.63 18.95 7.85
N GLU A 63 -25.02 18.75 6.68
CA GLU A 63 -24.98 19.71 5.56
C GLU A 63 -26.14 19.51 4.58
N GLY A 64 -27.05 18.56 4.85
CA GLY A 64 -28.18 18.25 3.97
C GLY A 64 -27.72 17.95 2.55
N ILE A 65 -28.43 18.51 1.56
CA ILE A 65 -28.13 18.30 0.14
C ILE A 65 -26.89 19.04 -0.40
N LEU A 66 -26.17 19.79 0.44
CA LEU A 66 -25.06 20.64 -0.04
C LEU A 66 -23.99 19.82 -0.76
N PHE A 67 -23.51 18.73 -0.14
CA PHE A 67 -22.38 17.98 -0.67
C PHE A 67 -22.74 17.20 -1.94
N VAL A 68 -23.92 16.58 -2.00
CA VAL A 68 -24.38 15.90 -3.21
C VAL A 68 -24.64 16.89 -4.35
N ARG A 69 -25.14 18.08 -4.05
CA ARG A 69 -25.32 19.13 -5.07
C ARG A 69 -23.96 19.60 -5.63
N LEU A 70 -22.95 19.75 -4.78
CA LEU A 70 -21.58 20.08 -5.23
C LEU A 70 -20.98 18.96 -6.07
N PHE A 71 -21.25 17.70 -5.71
CA PHE A 71 -20.82 16.56 -6.51
C PHE A 71 -21.44 16.57 -7.91
N VAL A 72 -22.75 16.77 -8.02
CA VAL A 72 -23.39 16.81 -9.35
C VAL A 72 -22.90 18.01 -10.17
N LYS A 73 -22.66 19.18 -9.56
CA LYS A 73 -22.01 20.31 -10.25
C LYS A 73 -20.62 19.96 -10.75
N TYR A 74 -19.87 19.22 -9.97
CA TYR A 74 -18.57 18.68 -10.39
C TYR A 74 -18.74 17.75 -11.61
N LEU A 75 -19.69 16.82 -11.57
CA LEU A 75 -19.98 15.93 -12.70
C LEU A 75 -20.41 16.68 -13.98
N VAL A 76 -21.16 17.79 -13.86
CA VAL A 76 -21.46 18.68 -14.98
C VAL A 76 -20.17 19.21 -15.62
N LYS A 77 -19.24 19.69 -14.80
CA LYS A 77 -17.94 20.17 -15.29
C LYS A 77 -17.15 19.06 -15.97
N ILE A 78 -17.11 17.86 -15.40
CA ILE A 78 -16.45 16.69 -16.00
C ILE A 78 -17.09 16.33 -17.34
N ALA A 79 -18.42 16.31 -17.43
CA ALA A 79 -19.14 16.04 -18.67
C ALA A 79 -18.75 17.03 -19.79
N LEU A 80 -18.62 18.30 -19.48
CA LEU A 80 -18.17 19.33 -20.44
C LEU A 80 -16.73 19.11 -20.86
N LEU A 81 -15.82 18.82 -19.93
CA LEU A 81 -14.42 18.53 -20.23
C LEU A 81 -14.25 17.26 -21.09
N GLN A 82 -15.12 16.26 -20.88
CA GLN A 82 -15.13 15.03 -21.68
C GLN A 82 -16.01 15.12 -22.96
N HIS A 83 -16.33 16.33 -23.39
CA HIS A 83 -17.09 16.61 -24.62
C HIS A 83 -18.48 15.94 -24.68
N LYS A 84 -19.19 15.90 -23.52
CA LYS A 84 -20.55 15.32 -23.37
C LYS A 84 -21.59 16.38 -22.97
N PRO A 85 -21.85 17.38 -23.81
CA PRO A 85 -22.73 18.51 -23.43
C PRO A 85 -24.17 18.08 -23.10
N GLN A 86 -24.72 17.08 -23.79
CA GLN A 86 -26.07 16.57 -23.50
C GLN A 86 -26.16 15.91 -22.12
N LEU A 87 -25.10 15.23 -21.69
CA LEU A 87 -25.01 14.66 -20.36
C LEU A 87 -24.87 15.76 -19.29
N ALA A 88 -24.08 16.81 -19.58
CA ALA A 88 -23.95 17.97 -18.73
C ALA A 88 -25.29 18.68 -18.51
N GLU A 89 -26.06 18.95 -19.58
CA GLU A 89 -27.41 19.52 -19.52
C GLU A 89 -28.36 18.64 -18.70
N THR A 90 -28.32 17.33 -18.90
CA THR A 90 -29.13 16.37 -18.14
C THR A 90 -28.82 16.44 -16.65
N LEU A 91 -27.53 16.50 -16.27
CA LEU A 91 -27.10 16.57 -14.86
C LEU A 91 -27.44 17.92 -14.23
N ASP A 92 -27.26 19.03 -14.95
CA ASP A 92 -27.54 20.38 -14.44
C ASP A 92 -29.07 20.61 -14.19
N ALA A 93 -29.93 19.90 -14.93
CA ALA A 93 -31.36 19.95 -14.79
C ALA A 93 -31.93 19.06 -13.67
N LEU A 94 -31.12 18.30 -12.93
CA LEU A 94 -31.60 17.41 -11.89
C LEU A 94 -32.17 18.18 -10.69
N PRO A 95 -33.36 17.77 -10.20
CA PRO A 95 -33.92 18.36 -8.98
C PRO A 95 -33.17 17.88 -7.73
N PHE A 96 -33.13 18.75 -6.70
CA PHE A 96 -32.50 18.46 -5.42
C PHE A 96 -33.42 18.83 -4.27
N ASP A 97 -33.82 17.83 -3.50
CA ASP A 97 -34.58 17.96 -2.29
C ASP A 97 -34.20 16.86 -1.27
N ASP A 98 -34.95 16.79 -0.17
CA ASP A 98 -34.69 15.83 0.91
C ASP A 98 -35.02 14.36 0.56
N SER A 99 -35.52 14.09 -0.65
CA SER A 99 -35.77 12.71 -1.13
C SER A 99 -34.49 12.03 -1.68
N ILE A 100 -33.38 12.76 -1.74
CA ILE A 100 -32.09 12.21 -2.17
C ILE A 100 -31.50 11.34 -1.07
N GLU A 101 -30.98 10.20 -1.46
CA GLU A 101 -30.24 9.27 -0.59
C GLU A 101 -29.02 8.71 -1.35
N ALA A 102 -27.92 8.55 -0.64
CA ALA A 102 -26.79 7.75 -1.15
C ALA A 102 -26.72 6.45 -0.37
N VAL A 103 -26.56 5.33 -1.10
CA VAL A 103 -26.56 3.98 -0.54
C VAL A 103 -25.39 3.16 -1.06
N ARG A 104 -24.88 2.24 -0.22
CA ARG A 104 -23.82 1.30 -0.53
C ARG A 104 -24.36 -0.02 -1.05
N GLU A 105 -23.65 -0.63 -2.01
CA GLU A 105 -23.84 -2.01 -2.48
C GLU A 105 -25.26 -2.37 -2.93
N ASP A 106 -26.11 -1.39 -3.21
CA ASP A 106 -27.45 -1.67 -3.72
C ASP A 106 -27.41 -2.14 -5.17
N GLY A 107 -27.81 -3.39 -5.38
CA GLY A 107 -27.72 -4.07 -6.67
C GLY A 107 -26.27 -4.34 -7.11
N LYS A 108 -25.33 -4.45 -6.17
CA LYS A 108 -23.88 -4.65 -6.37
C LYS A 108 -23.14 -3.40 -6.91
N VAL A 109 -23.79 -2.26 -6.99
CA VAL A 109 -23.16 -0.98 -7.30
C VAL A 109 -22.44 -0.47 -6.07
N ASP A 110 -21.20 -0.04 -6.17
CA ASP A 110 -20.42 0.41 -5.00
C ASP A 110 -21.11 1.55 -4.26
N ILE A 111 -21.54 2.58 -4.99
CA ILE A 111 -22.32 3.69 -4.44
C ILE A 111 -23.41 4.07 -5.43
N LYS A 112 -24.62 4.26 -4.94
CA LYS A 112 -25.75 4.75 -5.70
C LYS A 112 -26.33 5.98 -5.05
N ILE A 113 -26.50 7.06 -5.82
CA ILE A 113 -27.25 8.25 -5.43
C ILE A 113 -28.62 8.16 -6.09
N VAL A 114 -29.67 8.20 -5.31
CA VAL A 114 -31.05 8.05 -5.78
C VAL A 114 -31.89 9.23 -5.32
N HIS A 115 -32.62 9.85 -6.23
CA HIS A 115 -33.71 10.78 -5.95
C HIS A 115 -35.03 10.00 -6.05
N LYS A 116 -35.74 9.88 -4.94
CA LYS A 116 -36.92 9.01 -4.81
C LYS A 116 -38.24 9.70 -5.20
N ALA A 117 -38.26 11.03 -5.21
CA ALA A 117 -39.43 11.80 -5.65
C ALA A 117 -39.52 11.87 -7.17
N ASP A 118 -40.68 12.31 -7.71
CA ASP A 118 -40.86 12.50 -9.15
C ASP A 118 -40.33 13.90 -9.56
N PRO A 119 -39.49 14.01 -10.59
CA PRO A 119 -38.94 12.94 -11.44
C PRO A 119 -37.81 12.17 -10.77
N GLN A 120 -37.91 10.83 -10.77
CA GLN A 120 -36.86 9.97 -10.21
C GLN A 120 -35.62 9.98 -11.08
N TRP A 121 -34.45 9.95 -10.43
CA TRP A 121 -33.16 9.80 -11.09
C TRP A 121 -32.15 9.04 -10.22
N THR A 122 -31.18 8.42 -10.87
CA THR A 122 -30.11 7.64 -10.23
C THR A 122 -28.76 8.00 -10.86
N ILE A 123 -27.73 8.14 -10.04
CA ILE A 123 -26.33 8.17 -10.45
C ILE A 123 -25.64 6.97 -9.80
N ILE A 124 -24.91 6.18 -10.60
CA ILE A 124 -24.12 5.06 -10.12
C ILE A 124 -22.64 5.45 -10.10
N ILE A 125 -21.91 4.99 -9.09
CA ILE A 125 -20.46 5.21 -8.94
C ILE A 125 -19.82 3.86 -8.77
N GLU A 126 -18.93 3.52 -9.68
CA GLU A 126 -17.98 2.41 -9.56
C GLU A 126 -16.66 2.95 -9.09
N ASN A 127 -16.19 2.45 -7.96
CA ASN A 127 -14.99 2.91 -7.29
C ASN A 127 -13.82 1.96 -7.56
N LYS A 128 -12.83 2.43 -8.30
CA LYS A 128 -11.56 1.73 -8.61
C LYS A 128 -10.35 2.47 -8.07
N ILE A 129 -10.52 3.18 -6.93
CA ILE A 129 -9.47 4.01 -6.38
C ILE A 129 -8.22 3.20 -5.97
N ASN A 130 -8.37 1.92 -5.63
CA ASN A 130 -7.26 1.02 -5.31
C ASN A 130 -6.78 0.18 -6.50
N GLY A 131 -7.26 0.45 -7.72
CA GLY A 131 -6.84 -0.24 -8.94
C GLY A 131 -7.36 -1.68 -9.10
N ALA A 132 -8.43 -2.07 -8.40
CA ALA A 132 -9.04 -3.40 -8.58
C ALA A 132 -9.54 -3.61 -10.01
N CYS A 133 -9.33 -4.82 -10.54
CA CYS A 133 -9.76 -5.20 -11.88
C CYS A 133 -11.28 -5.12 -12.06
N ASP A 134 -11.71 -4.79 -13.27
CA ASP A 134 -13.13 -4.84 -13.62
C ASP A 134 -13.64 -6.28 -13.68
N MET A 135 -14.86 -6.47 -13.20
CA MET A 135 -15.58 -7.72 -13.38
C MET A 135 -16.24 -7.75 -14.78
N GLU A 136 -16.48 -8.96 -15.28
CA GLU A 136 -17.15 -9.17 -16.58
C GLU A 136 -18.46 -8.38 -16.67
N ARG A 137 -18.60 -7.54 -17.71
CA ARG A 137 -19.77 -6.68 -17.98
C ARG A 137 -20.22 -5.83 -16.77
N GLN A 138 -19.31 -5.34 -15.93
CA GLN A 138 -19.66 -4.75 -14.64
C GLN A 138 -20.62 -3.56 -14.77
N LEU A 139 -20.27 -2.50 -15.47
CA LEU A 139 -21.13 -1.34 -15.66
C LEU A 139 -22.40 -1.62 -16.47
N PRO A 140 -22.35 -2.35 -17.60
CA PRO A 140 -23.58 -2.74 -18.31
C PRO A 140 -24.59 -3.42 -17.42
N ARG A 141 -24.16 -4.42 -16.62
CA ARG A 141 -25.05 -5.12 -15.67
C ARG A 141 -25.67 -4.21 -14.62
N TYR A 142 -24.92 -3.22 -14.13
CA TYR A 142 -25.44 -2.26 -13.15
C TYR A 142 -26.53 -1.38 -13.75
N ILE A 143 -26.32 -0.88 -14.97
CA ILE A 143 -27.31 -0.06 -15.67
C ILE A 143 -28.56 -0.90 -15.98
N GLU A 144 -28.39 -2.12 -16.46
CA GLU A 144 -29.49 -3.07 -16.71
C GLU A 144 -30.30 -3.39 -15.44
N ASN A 145 -29.59 -3.63 -14.30
CA ASN A 145 -30.22 -3.89 -13.00
C ASN A 145 -31.04 -2.68 -12.50
N CYS A 146 -30.52 -1.48 -12.68
CA CYS A 146 -31.27 -0.25 -12.37
C CYS A 146 -32.52 -0.14 -13.27
N ALA A 147 -32.38 -0.36 -14.58
CA ALA A 147 -33.50 -0.30 -15.52
C ALA A 147 -34.60 -1.34 -15.18
N ALA A 148 -34.21 -2.57 -14.79
CA ALA A 148 -35.14 -3.60 -14.35
C ALA A 148 -35.93 -3.22 -13.08
N ARG A 149 -35.41 -2.31 -12.28
CA ARG A 149 -36.08 -1.73 -11.09
C ARG A 149 -36.79 -0.41 -11.37
N HIS A 150 -36.92 -0.03 -12.64
CA HIS A 150 -37.48 1.24 -13.11
C HIS A 150 -36.69 2.48 -12.64
N GLU A 151 -35.44 2.31 -12.23
CA GLU A 151 -34.53 3.40 -11.85
C GLU A 151 -33.92 4.03 -13.11
N LYS A 152 -33.99 5.36 -13.21
CA LYS A 152 -33.53 6.10 -14.40
C LYS A 152 -32.06 6.54 -14.16
N VAL A 153 -31.11 5.75 -14.60
CA VAL A 153 -29.68 6.11 -14.54
C VAL A 153 -29.41 7.34 -15.41
N LYS A 154 -28.85 8.38 -14.83
CA LYS A 154 -28.51 9.65 -15.48
C LYS A 154 -27.03 9.78 -15.72
N ALA A 155 -26.19 9.16 -14.91
CA ALA A 155 -24.76 9.06 -15.12
C ALA A 155 -24.20 7.79 -14.46
N ALA A 156 -23.11 7.27 -15.02
CA ALA A 156 -22.25 6.24 -14.46
C ALA A 156 -20.86 6.82 -14.27
N VAL A 157 -20.45 6.97 -13.02
CA VAL A 157 -19.14 7.50 -12.66
C VAL A 157 -18.17 6.34 -12.47
N TYR A 158 -17.02 6.40 -13.14
CA TYR A 158 -15.92 5.46 -12.98
C TYR A 158 -14.75 6.20 -12.33
N LEU A 159 -14.53 5.92 -11.04
CA LEU A 159 -13.57 6.63 -10.20
C LEU A 159 -12.28 5.84 -10.07
N LYS A 160 -11.14 6.41 -10.48
CA LYS A 160 -9.79 5.88 -10.28
C LYS A 160 -8.95 6.78 -9.39
N ALA A 161 -7.80 6.29 -8.93
CA ALA A 161 -6.94 7.05 -8.02
C ALA A 161 -6.40 8.34 -8.66
N SER A 162 -5.72 8.22 -9.81
CA SER A 162 -4.90 9.31 -10.37
C SER A 162 -5.14 9.61 -11.84
N ASP A 163 -5.96 8.84 -12.55
CA ASP A 163 -6.22 9.04 -13.97
C ASP A 163 -7.71 8.97 -14.29
N GLU A 164 -8.10 9.51 -15.45
CA GLU A 164 -9.43 9.39 -16.02
C GLU A 164 -9.55 8.09 -16.83
N GLY A 165 -9.29 6.96 -16.19
CA GLY A 165 -9.36 5.66 -16.84
C GLY A 165 -10.79 5.27 -17.23
N ARG A 166 -10.90 4.41 -18.22
CA ARG A 166 -12.19 3.82 -18.64
C ARG A 166 -12.30 2.40 -18.11
N PRO A 167 -13.54 1.90 -17.89
CA PRO A 167 -13.76 0.49 -17.61
C PRO A 167 -13.28 -0.37 -18.77
N GLU A 168 -12.77 -1.56 -18.44
CA GLU A 168 -12.43 -2.56 -19.42
C GLU A 168 -13.70 -3.11 -20.07
N ASP A 169 -13.66 -3.35 -21.39
CA ASP A 169 -14.78 -3.93 -22.15
C ASP A 169 -14.85 -5.47 -22.05
N ASN A 170 -14.31 -6.01 -20.97
CA ASN A 170 -14.25 -7.44 -20.71
C ASN A 170 -15.65 -8.08 -20.67
N GLY A 171 -15.90 -8.99 -21.60
CA GLY A 171 -17.18 -9.69 -21.75
C GLY A 171 -18.34 -8.83 -22.24
N TRP A 172 -18.09 -7.60 -22.74
CA TRP A 172 -19.15 -6.76 -23.29
C TRP A 172 -19.77 -7.37 -24.55
N ILE A 173 -21.07 -7.26 -24.63
CA ILE A 173 -21.85 -7.71 -25.79
C ILE A 173 -22.28 -6.53 -26.67
N LYS A 174 -22.87 -6.83 -27.82
CA LYS A 174 -23.34 -5.79 -28.75
C LYS A 174 -24.35 -4.86 -28.04
N GLY A 175 -24.12 -3.57 -28.09
CA GLY A 175 -24.94 -2.52 -27.47
C GLY A 175 -24.43 -2.05 -26.09
N ASP A 176 -23.57 -2.81 -25.39
CA ASP A 176 -23.05 -2.43 -24.09
C ASP A 176 -22.22 -1.14 -24.16
N LYS A 177 -21.44 -1.01 -25.22
CA LYS A 177 -20.59 0.17 -25.43
C LYS A 177 -21.42 1.44 -25.56
N GLU A 178 -22.43 1.42 -26.40
CA GLU A 178 -23.34 2.56 -26.63
C GLU A 178 -24.09 2.91 -25.34
N LEU A 179 -24.55 1.89 -24.59
CA LEU A 179 -25.24 2.04 -23.34
C LEU A 179 -24.34 2.76 -22.28
N VAL A 180 -23.11 2.28 -22.13
CA VAL A 180 -22.17 2.85 -21.16
C VAL A 180 -21.65 4.20 -21.63
N ASP A 181 -21.21 4.36 -22.88
CA ASP A 181 -20.59 5.59 -23.38
C ASP A 181 -21.50 6.81 -23.27
N GLY A 182 -22.83 6.62 -23.37
CA GLY A 182 -23.81 7.68 -23.19
C GLY A 182 -23.90 8.23 -21.77
N LEU A 183 -23.55 7.42 -20.76
CA LEU A 183 -23.73 7.73 -19.35
C LEU A 183 -22.40 7.88 -18.59
N LEU A 184 -21.30 7.35 -19.13
CA LEU A 184 -20.02 7.25 -18.44
C LEU A 184 -19.36 8.61 -18.23
N LEU A 185 -18.89 8.85 -16.99
CA LEU A 185 -17.97 9.91 -16.63
C LEU A 185 -16.74 9.28 -15.95
N SER A 186 -15.58 9.45 -16.54
CA SER A 186 -14.30 9.03 -15.98
C SER A 186 -13.79 10.11 -15.01
N VAL A 187 -13.47 9.72 -13.79
CA VAL A 187 -13.09 10.63 -12.71
C VAL A 187 -11.78 10.18 -12.07
N ALA A 188 -10.83 11.09 -11.93
CA ALA A 188 -9.65 10.90 -11.13
C ALA A 188 -9.92 11.32 -9.68
N GLY A 189 -9.45 10.56 -8.70
CA GLY A 189 -9.49 10.95 -7.30
C GLY A 189 -8.67 12.21 -7.08
N TYR A 190 -7.40 12.16 -7.49
CA TYR A 190 -6.48 13.30 -7.53
C TYR A 190 -5.57 13.21 -8.77
N SER A 191 -5.14 14.33 -9.29
CA SER A 191 -4.14 14.41 -10.35
C SER A 191 -3.30 15.67 -10.23
N GLU A 192 -2.02 15.58 -10.50
CA GLU A 192 -1.12 16.74 -10.62
C GLU A 192 -1.18 17.38 -12.03
N ASP A 193 -1.82 16.71 -12.98
CA ASP A 193 -2.05 17.25 -14.32
C ASP A 193 -3.17 18.29 -14.25
N SER A 194 -2.82 19.55 -14.46
CA SER A 194 -3.77 20.68 -14.47
C SER A 194 -4.86 20.58 -15.55
N GLN A 195 -4.74 19.66 -16.50
CA GLN A 195 -5.77 19.39 -17.51
C GLN A 195 -6.88 18.48 -16.94
N ILE A 196 -6.61 17.76 -15.85
CA ILE A 196 -7.55 16.85 -15.20
C ILE A 196 -8.17 17.55 -14.00
N CYS A 197 -9.49 17.73 -14.04
CA CYS A 197 -10.22 18.22 -12.87
C CYS A 197 -10.54 17.06 -11.93
N SER A 198 -9.71 16.87 -10.89
CA SER A 198 -9.84 15.75 -9.95
C SER A 198 -11.04 15.88 -9.02
N MET A 199 -11.42 14.77 -8.38
CA MET A 199 -12.47 14.73 -7.36
C MET A 199 -12.10 15.60 -6.13
N VAL A 200 -10.83 15.63 -5.75
CA VAL A 200 -10.35 16.48 -4.66
C VAL A 200 -10.63 17.95 -4.97
N GLU A 201 -10.13 18.46 -6.09
CA GLU A 201 -10.26 19.88 -6.47
C GLU A 201 -11.70 20.27 -6.84
N GLY A 202 -12.39 19.39 -7.56
CA GLY A 202 -13.72 19.71 -8.11
C GLY A 202 -14.88 19.49 -7.15
N TRP A 203 -14.71 18.65 -6.12
CA TRP A 203 -15.76 18.30 -5.19
C TRP A 203 -15.37 18.43 -3.72
N LEU A 204 -14.30 17.74 -3.25
CA LEU A 204 -13.99 17.71 -1.81
C LEU A 204 -13.56 19.07 -1.26
N GLU A 205 -12.66 19.79 -1.93
CA GLU A 205 -12.28 21.16 -1.53
C GLU A 205 -13.47 22.12 -1.52
N PRO A 206 -14.36 22.17 -2.54
CA PRO A 206 -15.59 22.92 -2.47
C PRO A 206 -16.53 22.52 -1.32
N CYS A 207 -16.59 21.23 -0.95
CA CYS A 207 -17.34 20.78 0.22
C CYS A 207 -16.73 21.32 1.52
N GLU A 208 -15.42 21.19 1.67
CA GLU A 208 -14.68 21.75 2.81
C GLU A 208 -14.91 23.26 2.94
N ALA A 209 -14.70 24.00 1.86
CA ALA A 209 -14.82 25.46 1.85
C ALA A 209 -16.23 25.98 2.20
N ARG A 210 -17.28 25.23 1.84
CA ARG A 210 -18.69 25.64 2.02
C ARG A 210 -19.38 25.00 3.22
N SER A 211 -18.75 24.00 3.85
CA SER A 211 -19.29 23.35 5.04
C SER A 211 -19.41 24.34 6.20
N LYS A 212 -20.54 24.30 6.88
CA LYS A 212 -20.80 25.06 8.12
C LYS A 212 -20.51 24.23 9.36
N ASN A 213 -20.55 22.92 9.25
CA ASN A 213 -20.23 21.99 10.32
C ASN A 213 -18.71 21.78 10.40
N PHE A 214 -18.12 22.21 11.52
CA PHE A 214 -16.67 22.10 11.74
C PHE A 214 -16.15 20.67 11.64
N ASN A 215 -16.88 19.68 12.20
CA ASN A 215 -16.47 18.27 12.14
C ASN A 215 -16.57 17.73 10.71
N ALA A 216 -17.63 18.08 9.97
CA ALA A 216 -17.75 17.68 8.57
C ALA A 216 -16.60 18.25 7.73
N LYS A 217 -16.24 19.51 7.96
CA LYS A 217 -15.10 20.17 7.30
C LYS A 217 -13.81 19.42 7.54
N ILE A 218 -13.49 19.07 8.80
CA ILE A 218 -12.27 18.30 9.14
C ILE A 218 -12.27 16.92 8.45
N VAL A 219 -13.40 16.21 8.50
CA VAL A 219 -13.53 14.87 7.90
C VAL A 219 -13.29 14.93 6.39
N VAL A 220 -13.89 15.90 5.70
CA VAL A 220 -13.71 16.08 4.25
C VAL A 220 -12.26 16.44 3.90
N SER A 221 -11.64 17.36 4.67
CA SER A 221 -10.23 17.74 4.49
C SER A 221 -9.29 16.56 4.65
N GLN A 222 -9.43 15.79 5.73
CA GLN A 222 -8.60 14.61 5.96
C GLN A 222 -8.84 13.50 4.93
N TYR A 223 -10.06 13.36 4.42
CA TYR A 223 -10.34 12.44 3.34
C TYR A 223 -9.72 12.89 2.02
N ALA A 224 -9.71 14.18 1.73
CA ALA A 224 -9.00 14.73 0.57
C ALA A 224 -7.50 14.45 0.65
N GLU A 225 -6.86 14.65 1.81
CA GLU A 225 -5.45 14.28 2.05
C GLU A 225 -5.19 12.78 1.81
N LEU A 226 -6.10 11.92 2.27
CA LEU A 226 -6.01 10.48 2.06
C LEU A 226 -6.05 10.12 0.57
N VAL A 227 -6.96 10.74 -0.19
CA VAL A 227 -7.07 10.53 -1.65
C VAL A 227 -5.83 11.02 -2.38
N VAL A 228 -5.30 12.18 -2.03
CA VAL A 228 -4.06 12.74 -2.60
C VAL A 228 -2.87 11.80 -2.35
N ASN A 229 -2.72 11.32 -1.12
CA ASN A 229 -1.64 10.39 -0.76
C ASN A 229 -1.77 9.08 -1.55
N HIS A 230 -2.97 8.51 -1.59
CA HIS A 230 -3.22 7.25 -2.30
C HIS A 230 -2.98 7.38 -3.81
N ALA A 231 -3.36 8.49 -4.44
CA ALA A 231 -3.06 8.78 -5.84
C ALA A 231 -1.56 8.94 -6.10
N GLY A 232 -0.81 9.50 -5.14
CA GLY A 232 0.65 9.61 -5.19
C GLY A 232 1.38 8.27 -5.07
N GLU A 233 0.75 7.25 -4.46
CA GLU A 233 1.29 5.89 -4.38
C GLU A 233 1.18 5.12 -5.70
N THR A 234 0.31 5.54 -6.62
CA THR A 234 0.12 4.91 -7.93
C THR A 234 0.85 5.69 -9.02
N MET A 235 1.60 4.94 -9.86
CA MET A 235 2.26 5.54 -11.02
C MET A 235 1.20 5.98 -12.04
N ASN A 236 1.16 7.28 -12.35
CA ASN A 236 0.24 7.80 -13.36
C ASN A 236 0.72 7.47 -14.79
N GLN A 237 -0.18 7.64 -15.77
CA GLN A 237 0.12 7.30 -17.18
C GLN A 237 1.28 8.10 -17.76
N SER A 238 1.44 9.38 -17.37
CA SER A 238 2.55 10.22 -17.83
C SER A 238 3.88 9.72 -17.27
N GLU A 239 3.95 9.37 -16.00
CA GLU A 239 5.13 8.80 -15.35
C GLU A 239 5.51 7.45 -15.97
N TYR A 240 4.51 6.57 -16.16
CA TYR A 240 4.72 5.30 -16.87
C TYR A 240 5.33 5.52 -18.25
N LYS A 241 4.76 6.44 -19.05
CA LYS A 241 5.27 6.77 -20.39
C LYS A 241 6.70 7.30 -20.34
N GLN A 242 7.00 8.19 -19.39
CA GLN A 242 8.35 8.72 -19.21
C GLN A 242 9.37 7.64 -18.87
N ILE A 243 9.01 6.68 -18.01
CA ILE A 243 9.88 5.54 -17.67
C ILE A 243 10.07 4.63 -18.89
N MET A 244 9.01 4.33 -19.62
CA MET A 244 9.08 3.49 -20.82
C MET A 244 9.92 4.14 -21.93
N ASP A 245 9.78 5.46 -22.14
CA ASP A 245 10.60 6.21 -23.09
C ASP A 245 12.08 6.20 -22.67
N ALA A 246 12.37 6.36 -21.38
CA ALA A 246 13.74 6.30 -20.85
C ALA A 246 14.37 4.90 -21.03
N LEU A 247 13.61 3.83 -20.72
CA LEU A 247 14.05 2.45 -20.98
C LEU A 247 14.34 2.21 -22.47
N GLY A 248 13.47 2.73 -23.35
CA GLY A 248 13.65 2.66 -24.80
C GLY A 248 14.90 3.40 -25.29
N GLN A 249 15.15 4.61 -24.80
CA GLN A 249 16.34 5.41 -25.13
C GLN A 249 17.63 4.71 -24.70
N CYS A 250 17.65 4.10 -23.52
CA CYS A 250 18.81 3.36 -23.02
C CYS A 250 18.90 1.93 -23.56
N LYS A 251 17.96 1.52 -24.43
CA LYS A 251 17.89 0.15 -25.00
C LYS A 251 17.83 -0.96 -23.91
N VAL A 252 17.25 -0.65 -22.75
CA VAL A 252 17.01 -1.60 -21.66
C VAL A 252 15.60 -2.16 -21.81
N LYS A 253 15.49 -3.50 -21.91
CA LYS A 253 14.16 -4.15 -21.91
C LYS A 253 13.62 -4.25 -20.49
N TYR A 254 12.34 -3.92 -20.31
CA TYR A 254 11.66 -4.06 -19.00
C TYR A 254 11.87 -5.46 -18.37
N SER A 255 11.76 -6.53 -19.16
CA SER A 255 11.99 -7.90 -18.67
C SER A 255 13.40 -8.14 -18.11
N GLN A 256 14.40 -7.40 -18.60
CA GLN A 256 15.76 -7.47 -18.10
C GLN A 256 15.89 -6.72 -16.76
N LEU A 257 15.26 -5.54 -16.66
CA LEU A 257 15.22 -4.77 -15.40
C LEU A 257 14.47 -5.55 -14.32
N ALA A 258 13.29 -6.05 -14.62
CA ALA A 258 12.50 -6.88 -13.70
C ALA A 258 13.27 -8.12 -13.22
N LYS A 259 14.02 -8.77 -14.12
CA LYS A 259 14.86 -9.88 -13.76
C LYS A 259 15.96 -9.50 -12.76
N ILE A 260 16.64 -8.37 -12.95
CA ILE A 260 17.65 -7.88 -12.01
C ILE A 260 17.01 -7.64 -10.64
N VAL A 261 15.94 -6.85 -10.60
CA VAL A 261 15.25 -6.49 -9.35
C VAL A 261 14.83 -7.76 -8.59
N ASN A 262 14.27 -8.75 -9.30
CA ASN A 262 13.83 -10.00 -8.70
C ASN A 262 15.00 -10.90 -8.23
N GLU A 263 16.19 -10.78 -8.82
CA GLU A 263 17.36 -11.56 -8.44
C GLU A 263 18.20 -10.89 -7.33
N MET A 264 18.05 -9.59 -7.12
CA MET A 264 18.84 -8.84 -6.12
C MET A 264 18.73 -9.42 -4.69
N PRO A 265 17.54 -9.76 -4.16
CA PRO A 265 17.43 -10.34 -2.82
C PRO A 265 18.22 -11.66 -2.68
N THR A 266 18.13 -12.54 -3.68
CA THR A 266 18.88 -13.79 -3.73
C THR A 266 20.39 -13.55 -3.83
N ALA A 267 20.81 -12.59 -4.65
CA ALA A 267 22.21 -12.23 -4.80
C ALA A 267 22.80 -11.67 -3.50
N LEU A 268 22.06 -10.79 -2.82
CA LEU A 268 22.44 -10.23 -1.52
C LEU A 268 22.57 -11.33 -0.45
N ALA A 269 21.58 -12.24 -0.35
CA ALA A 269 21.64 -13.35 0.60
C ALA A 269 22.87 -14.24 0.36
N ASN A 270 23.17 -14.56 -0.91
CA ASN A 270 24.36 -15.33 -1.27
C ASN A 270 25.67 -14.60 -0.92
N TYR A 271 25.72 -13.28 -1.16
CA TYR A 271 26.88 -12.46 -0.82
C TYR A 271 27.15 -12.50 0.69
N ILE A 272 26.14 -12.24 1.51
CA ILE A 272 26.24 -12.23 2.97
C ILE A 272 26.64 -13.61 3.49
N ALA A 273 25.97 -14.67 3.07
CA ALA A 273 26.31 -16.03 3.50
C ALA A 273 27.75 -16.38 3.15
N LYS A 274 28.24 -15.98 1.97
CA LYS A 274 29.62 -16.19 1.54
C LYS A 274 30.62 -15.45 2.42
N GLU A 275 30.32 -14.18 2.79
CA GLU A 275 31.20 -13.38 3.66
C GLU A 275 31.32 -14.00 5.06
N PHE A 276 30.21 -14.44 5.66
CA PHE A 276 30.26 -15.07 6.98
C PHE A 276 30.87 -16.49 6.94
N ASN A 277 30.83 -17.18 5.81
CA ASN A 277 31.48 -18.49 5.63
C ASN A 277 32.97 -18.39 5.21
N ARG A 278 33.52 -17.19 4.98
CA ARG A 278 34.96 -17.03 4.74
C ARG A 278 35.78 -17.51 5.95
N ALA A 279 36.91 -18.10 5.69
CA ALA A 279 37.76 -18.76 6.69
C ALA A 279 38.05 -17.90 7.93
N LYS A 280 38.33 -16.58 7.73
CA LYS A 280 38.58 -15.64 8.81
C LYS A 280 37.35 -15.41 9.68
N THR A 281 36.19 -15.13 9.07
CA THR A 281 34.92 -14.86 9.76
C THR A 281 34.38 -16.12 10.41
N LYS A 282 34.43 -17.24 9.70
CA LYS A 282 34.06 -18.57 10.22
C LYS A 282 34.88 -18.93 11.46
N LYS A 283 36.19 -18.67 11.47
CA LYS A 283 37.07 -18.90 12.63
C LYS A 283 36.65 -17.99 13.81
N LYS A 284 36.30 -16.76 13.55
CA LYS A 284 35.84 -15.80 14.59
C LYS A 284 34.61 -16.31 15.35
N TYR A 285 33.66 -16.91 14.64
CA TYR A 285 32.39 -17.37 15.20
C TYR A 285 32.30 -18.90 15.37
N ALA A 286 33.40 -19.63 15.27
CA ALA A 286 33.40 -21.10 15.33
C ALA A 286 32.83 -21.67 16.64
N ASN A 287 33.00 -20.99 17.77
CA ASN A 287 32.43 -21.40 19.06
C ASN A 287 30.95 -21.03 19.22
N LEU A 288 30.45 -20.13 18.38
CA LEU A 288 29.08 -19.63 18.45
C LEU A 288 28.13 -20.37 17.49
N LEU A 289 28.57 -20.56 16.23
CA LEU A 289 27.73 -21.14 15.16
C LEU A 289 27.86 -22.67 15.13
N ALA A 290 26.71 -23.34 15.01
CA ALA A 290 26.63 -24.79 14.94
C ALA A 290 27.07 -25.35 13.58
N LYS A 291 26.96 -24.55 12.53
CA LYS A 291 27.27 -24.92 11.14
C LYS A 291 27.54 -23.68 10.31
N ASP A 292 27.88 -23.87 9.06
CA ASP A 292 27.99 -22.80 8.07
C ASP A 292 26.68 -22.02 7.98
N VAL A 293 26.80 -20.72 7.76
CA VAL A 293 25.66 -19.84 7.48
C VAL A 293 25.00 -20.30 6.17
N TRP A 294 23.71 -20.47 6.18
CA TRP A 294 22.97 -21.04 5.05
C TRP A 294 21.78 -20.16 4.66
N ILE A 295 21.17 -20.46 3.52
CA ILE A 295 20.08 -19.65 2.97
C ILE A 295 18.79 -20.48 2.98
N TRP A 296 17.74 -19.89 3.55
CA TRP A 296 16.37 -20.42 3.54
C TRP A 296 15.53 -19.68 2.52
N LYS A 297 14.74 -20.42 1.74
CA LYS A 297 13.84 -19.86 0.70
C LYS A 297 14.53 -18.85 -0.25
N ASN A 298 15.82 -19.05 -0.54
CA ASN A 298 16.64 -18.26 -1.45
C ASN A 298 16.97 -16.82 -1.00
N THR A 299 16.30 -16.26 -0.01
CA THR A 299 16.42 -14.84 0.36
C THR A 299 16.71 -14.61 1.84
N THR A 300 16.55 -15.61 2.70
CA THR A 300 16.78 -15.45 4.14
C THR A 300 18.09 -16.12 4.54
N VAL A 301 19.05 -15.34 5.03
CA VAL A 301 20.31 -15.84 5.58
C VAL A 301 20.11 -16.27 7.03
N VAL A 302 20.44 -17.51 7.33
CA VAL A 302 20.20 -18.13 8.64
C VAL A 302 21.52 -18.43 9.35
N PHE A 303 21.61 -17.95 10.59
CA PHE A 303 22.72 -18.20 11.51
C PHE A 303 22.20 -19.12 12.63
N ASP A 304 22.53 -20.40 12.57
CA ASP A 304 22.19 -21.37 13.61
C ASP A 304 23.32 -21.46 14.64
N PHE A 305 22.97 -21.31 15.91
CA PHE A 305 23.93 -21.34 17.02
C PHE A 305 24.01 -22.73 17.64
N ASN A 306 25.11 -22.99 18.32
CA ASN A 306 25.32 -24.20 19.08
C ASN A 306 24.19 -24.41 20.10
N LYS A 307 23.73 -25.66 20.24
CA LYS A 307 22.72 -26.05 21.23
C LYS A 307 23.34 -26.08 22.59
N PHE A 308 22.56 -25.70 23.58
CA PHE A 308 22.86 -25.87 25.00
C PHE A 308 21.63 -26.40 25.73
N GLU A 309 21.80 -26.81 26.97
CA GLU A 309 20.71 -27.39 27.75
C GLU A 309 20.30 -26.43 28.86
N ILE A 310 18.98 -26.30 29.06
CA ILE A 310 18.41 -25.56 30.19
C ILE A 310 17.55 -26.47 31.06
N LYS A 311 17.44 -26.17 32.35
CA LYS A 311 16.51 -26.81 33.27
C LYS A 311 15.10 -26.29 33.07
N GLY A 312 14.19 -27.12 32.57
CA GLY A 312 12.79 -26.81 32.39
C GLY A 312 11.96 -27.06 33.68
N LYS A 313 10.64 -26.91 33.56
CA LYS A 313 9.70 -27.28 34.65
C LYS A 313 9.85 -28.74 35.02
N GLY A 314 9.98 -29.02 36.34
CA GLY A 314 10.13 -30.38 36.82
C GLY A 314 11.55 -30.99 36.74
N GLY A 315 12.57 -30.15 36.49
CA GLY A 315 13.97 -30.60 36.47
C GLY A 315 14.41 -31.33 35.19
N LYS A 316 13.55 -31.45 34.19
CA LYS A 316 13.91 -32.04 32.89
C LYS A 316 14.82 -31.09 32.10
N THR A 317 15.88 -31.62 31.58
CA THR A 317 16.79 -30.90 30.70
C THR A 317 16.17 -30.76 29.31
N MET A 318 16.22 -29.56 28.71
CA MET A 318 15.69 -29.25 27.40
C MET A 318 16.74 -28.59 26.52
N PRO A 319 16.90 -29.03 25.27
CA PRO A 319 17.82 -28.38 24.33
C PRO A 319 17.23 -27.04 23.86
N VAL A 320 18.11 -26.01 23.85
CA VAL A 320 17.80 -24.66 23.36
C VAL A 320 18.93 -24.24 22.43
N SER A 321 18.59 -23.46 21.43
CA SER A 321 19.59 -22.76 20.60
C SER A 321 19.13 -21.35 20.31
N TYR A 322 20.08 -20.47 20.04
CA TYR A 322 19.82 -19.16 19.46
C TYR A 322 19.74 -19.28 17.95
N ALA A 323 19.10 -18.33 17.31
CA ALA A 323 19.17 -18.15 15.88
C ALA A 323 19.07 -16.66 15.52
N VAL A 324 19.70 -16.30 14.42
CA VAL A 324 19.52 -15.01 13.76
C VAL A 324 19.10 -15.32 12.33
N ASP A 325 17.99 -14.73 11.90
CA ASP A 325 17.53 -14.75 10.52
C ASP A 325 17.64 -13.34 9.95
N LEU A 326 18.28 -13.20 8.79
CA LEU A 326 18.36 -11.96 8.04
C LEU A 326 17.54 -12.13 6.75
N SER A 327 16.40 -11.44 6.65
CA SER A 327 15.58 -11.42 5.45
C SER A 327 16.10 -10.39 4.45
N CYS A 328 16.41 -10.83 3.23
CA CYS A 328 16.88 -9.96 2.15
C CYS A 328 15.77 -9.56 1.18
N ASP A 329 14.54 -10.06 1.34
CA ASP A 329 13.37 -9.76 0.52
C ASP A 329 12.35 -8.88 1.23
N ASP A 330 12.62 -8.50 2.47
CA ASP A 330 11.69 -7.73 3.29
C ASP A 330 11.91 -6.22 3.08
N LEU A 331 11.00 -5.63 2.32
CA LEU A 331 10.94 -4.17 2.10
C LEU A 331 10.29 -3.41 3.26
N SER A 332 9.84 -4.11 4.32
CA SER A 332 9.12 -3.53 5.46
C SER A 332 10.02 -2.97 6.56
N GLY A 333 11.33 -2.95 6.37
CA GLY A 333 12.31 -2.49 7.37
C GLY A 333 12.72 -3.56 8.41
N TRP A 334 12.42 -4.83 8.15
CA TRP A 334 12.79 -5.97 8.99
C TRP A 334 14.07 -6.62 8.46
N GLY A 335 15.24 -6.18 8.89
CA GLY A 335 16.48 -6.75 8.40
C GLY A 335 16.84 -8.06 9.08
N ALA A 336 17.37 -7.98 10.31
CA ALA A 336 17.79 -9.14 11.06
C ALA A 336 16.96 -9.34 12.33
N SER A 337 16.65 -10.58 12.65
CA SER A 337 15.94 -10.92 13.90
C SER A 337 16.67 -12.01 14.68
N PHE A 338 16.94 -11.74 15.96
CA PHE A 338 17.42 -12.73 16.91
C PHE A 338 16.25 -13.35 17.66
N PHE A 339 16.28 -14.66 17.81
CA PHE A 339 15.25 -15.41 18.56
C PHE A 339 15.82 -16.71 19.13
N LEU A 340 15.09 -17.28 20.08
CA LEU A 340 15.42 -18.53 20.73
C LEU A 340 14.56 -19.65 20.16
N ARG A 341 15.18 -20.82 19.89
CA ARG A 341 14.49 -22.04 19.47
C ARG A 341 14.49 -23.05 20.62
N GLY A 342 13.31 -23.54 21.00
CA GLY A 342 13.10 -24.49 22.06
C GLY A 342 11.84 -24.20 22.87
N ASP A 343 11.48 -25.12 23.77
CA ASP A 343 10.36 -24.94 24.70
C ASP A 343 10.81 -24.15 25.93
N ILE A 344 10.83 -22.82 25.81
CA ILE A 344 11.38 -21.90 26.81
C ILE A 344 10.23 -21.22 27.57
N PRO A 345 10.26 -21.20 28.93
CA PRO A 345 9.29 -20.42 29.70
C PRO A 345 9.30 -18.95 29.32
N ALA A 346 8.13 -18.37 29.02
CA ALA A 346 7.98 -17.01 28.46
C ALA A 346 8.74 -15.95 29.28
N LYS A 347 8.67 -15.98 30.60
CA LYS A 347 9.38 -15.02 31.48
C LYS A 347 10.91 -15.08 31.31
N ARG A 348 11.47 -16.29 31.17
CA ARG A 348 12.93 -16.44 30.96
C ARG A 348 13.33 -15.96 29.56
N TYR A 349 12.50 -16.23 28.57
CA TYR A 349 12.69 -15.73 27.21
C TYR A 349 12.70 -14.20 27.18
N GLU A 350 11.71 -13.54 27.77
CA GLU A 350 11.63 -12.09 27.89
C GLU A 350 12.81 -11.49 28.64
N SER A 351 13.29 -12.17 29.67
CA SER A 351 14.48 -11.71 30.42
C SER A 351 15.74 -11.70 29.54
N VAL A 352 15.93 -12.69 28.68
CA VAL A 352 17.04 -12.69 27.71
C VAL A 352 16.88 -11.55 26.70
N LEU A 353 15.68 -11.35 26.16
CA LEU A 353 15.45 -10.26 25.20
C LEU A 353 15.73 -8.87 25.79
N LYS A 354 15.41 -8.65 27.05
CA LYS A 354 15.69 -7.38 27.77
C LYS A 354 17.18 -7.05 27.85
N GLU A 355 18.05 -8.04 27.82
CA GLU A 355 19.50 -7.80 27.81
C GLU A 355 19.99 -7.09 26.53
N PHE A 356 19.21 -7.14 25.46
CA PHE A 356 19.52 -6.44 24.21
C PHE A 356 19.16 -4.93 24.26
N ASN A 357 18.30 -4.51 25.20
CA ASN A 357 17.92 -3.12 25.39
C ASN A 357 18.98 -2.38 26.24
N PRO A 358 19.42 -1.13 25.92
CA PRO A 358 18.93 -0.27 24.82
C PRO A 358 19.71 -0.40 23.51
N LYS A 359 20.62 -1.36 23.38
CA LYS A 359 21.55 -1.44 22.23
C LYS A 359 20.84 -1.86 20.92
N PHE A 360 19.77 -2.66 21.02
CA PHE A 360 19.01 -3.16 19.89
C PHE A 360 17.53 -2.93 20.10
N ALA A 361 16.80 -2.65 19.03
CA ALA A 361 15.34 -2.59 19.06
C ALA A 361 14.76 -4.01 19.28
N TRP A 362 13.59 -4.09 19.93
CA TRP A 362 12.89 -5.35 20.09
C TRP A 362 11.40 -5.18 19.76
N SER A 363 10.77 -6.27 19.32
CA SER A 363 9.36 -6.31 19.00
C SER A 363 8.60 -7.22 19.98
N ASP A 364 7.67 -6.63 20.73
CA ASP A 364 6.75 -7.35 21.60
C ASP A 364 5.87 -8.33 20.83
N PHE A 365 5.44 -7.94 19.64
CA PHE A 365 4.52 -8.70 18.80
C PHE A 365 5.13 -10.03 18.35
N TYR A 366 6.41 -10.02 17.94
CA TYR A 366 7.09 -11.24 17.46
C TYR A 366 7.97 -11.90 18.50
N LYS A 367 8.11 -11.32 19.70
CA LYS A 367 9.03 -11.78 20.75
C LYS A 367 10.44 -12.01 20.21
N ARG A 368 10.99 -11.03 19.49
CA ARG A 368 12.31 -11.06 18.83
C ARG A 368 13.03 -9.76 19.05
N VAL A 369 14.34 -9.83 19.11
CA VAL A 369 15.19 -8.63 18.92
C VAL A 369 15.27 -8.39 17.41
N VAL A 370 14.94 -7.19 16.99
CA VAL A 370 14.95 -6.78 15.59
C VAL A 370 16.03 -5.74 15.36
N LEU A 371 16.80 -5.94 14.33
CA LEU A 371 17.75 -4.97 13.80
C LEU A 371 17.17 -4.46 12.48
N PRO A 372 16.51 -3.28 12.49
CA PRO A 372 15.86 -2.78 11.29
C PRO A 372 16.89 -2.33 10.26
N PHE A 373 16.59 -2.60 8.99
CA PHE A 373 17.31 -2.06 7.84
C PHE A 373 16.25 -1.59 6.84
N ASP A 374 16.49 -0.48 6.18
CA ASP A 374 15.73 -0.13 4.99
C ASP A 374 16.33 -0.79 3.74
N SER A 375 15.57 -0.76 2.63
CA SER A 375 16.01 -1.34 1.38
C SER A 375 17.26 -0.66 0.80
N ASP A 376 17.38 0.64 1.00
CA ASP A 376 18.54 1.40 0.49
C ASP A 376 19.81 1.06 1.25
N GLU A 377 19.72 0.88 2.58
CA GLU A 377 20.85 0.36 3.38
C GLU A 377 21.24 -1.06 2.95
N MET A 378 20.24 -1.94 2.73
CA MET A 378 20.49 -3.35 2.38
C MET A 378 21.16 -3.52 1.03
N PHE A 379 20.66 -2.84 0.01
CA PHE A 379 21.13 -3.01 -1.36
C PHE A 379 22.20 -2.00 -1.75
N GLY A 380 22.23 -0.82 -1.12
CA GLY A 380 23.20 0.22 -1.40
C GLY A 380 24.54 0.04 -0.71
N ASN A 381 24.58 -0.59 0.46
CA ASN A 381 25.81 -0.80 1.23
C ASN A 381 25.83 -2.16 1.95
N PRO A 382 26.03 -3.27 1.25
CA PRO A 382 26.03 -4.61 1.84
C PRO A 382 27.15 -4.82 2.88
N ASP A 383 28.26 -4.08 2.83
CA ASP A 383 29.33 -4.17 3.83
C ASP A 383 28.91 -3.54 5.15
N LEU A 384 28.14 -2.45 5.14
CA LEU A 384 27.54 -1.88 6.33
C LEU A 384 26.57 -2.88 7.00
N LEU A 385 25.74 -3.54 6.19
CA LEU A 385 24.85 -4.58 6.66
C LEU A 385 25.61 -5.73 7.33
N ILE A 386 26.69 -6.21 6.70
CA ILE A 386 27.57 -7.24 7.27
C ILE A 386 28.17 -6.78 8.59
N GLY A 387 28.58 -5.51 8.69
CA GLY A 387 29.08 -4.90 9.92
C GLY A 387 28.05 -4.91 11.05
N LYS A 388 26.83 -4.43 10.78
CA LYS A 388 25.72 -4.42 11.76
C LYS A 388 25.34 -5.82 12.23
N VAL A 389 25.28 -6.80 11.33
CA VAL A 389 25.04 -8.21 11.68
C VAL A 389 26.22 -8.77 12.49
N GLY A 390 27.44 -8.43 12.13
CA GLY A 390 28.65 -8.76 12.88
C GLY A 390 28.59 -8.25 14.32
N ASP A 391 28.18 -6.99 14.54
CA ASP A 391 28.00 -6.39 15.87
C ASP A 391 26.95 -7.14 16.71
N LEU A 392 25.86 -7.57 16.08
CA LEU A 392 24.84 -8.39 16.73
C LEU A 392 25.42 -9.76 17.14
N LEU A 393 26.15 -10.42 16.27
CA LEU A 393 26.81 -11.70 16.58
C LEU A 393 27.87 -11.56 17.67
N ASP A 394 28.66 -10.49 17.66
CA ASP A 394 29.66 -10.19 18.69
C ASP A 394 28.97 -9.93 20.04
N PHE A 395 27.86 -9.19 20.05
CA PHE A 395 27.09 -8.99 21.28
C PHE A 395 26.55 -10.31 21.84
N ILE A 396 25.98 -11.17 21.00
CA ILE A 396 25.50 -12.50 21.40
C ILE A 396 26.67 -13.33 21.95
N SER A 397 27.79 -13.41 21.23
CA SER A 397 28.97 -14.18 21.62
C SER A 397 29.49 -13.77 22.99
N ASN A 398 29.54 -12.47 23.26
CA ASN A 398 30.04 -11.94 24.51
C ASN A 398 29.07 -12.12 25.70
N ASN A 399 27.81 -12.45 25.44
CA ASN A 399 26.78 -12.59 26.47
C ASN A 399 26.19 -14.01 26.56
N VAL A 400 26.72 -15.01 25.86
CA VAL A 400 26.19 -16.39 25.84
C VAL A 400 26.06 -16.96 27.25
N GLU A 401 27.10 -16.87 28.09
CA GLU A 401 27.08 -17.39 29.46
C GLU A 401 26.00 -16.69 30.30
N LYS A 402 25.86 -15.38 30.17
CA LYS A 402 24.84 -14.60 30.87
C LYS A 402 23.45 -15.05 30.45
N PHE A 403 23.20 -15.22 29.14
CA PHE A 403 21.92 -15.69 28.63
C PHE A 403 21.59 -17.10 29.14
N GLN A 404 22.58 -18.00 29.16
CA GLN A 404 22.41 -19.35 29.69
C GLN A 404 22.05 -19.33 31.18
N ASN A 405 22.69 -18.46 31.99
CA ASN A 405 22.36 -18.29 33.40
C ASN A 405 20.95 -17.78 33.62
N VAL A 406 20.52 -16.75 32.86
CA VAL A 406 19.14 -16.25 32.89
C VAL A 406 18.15 -17.35 32.51
N LEU A 407 18.43 -18.12 31.45
CA LEU A 407 17.58 -19.21 31.02
C LEU A 407 17.50 -20.35 32.01
N ASN A 408 18.55 -20.59 32.78
CA ASN A 408 18.59 -21.58 33.87
C ASN A 408 17.93 -21.11 35.18
N GLY A 409 17.55 -19.83 35.24
CA GLY A 409 16.93 -19.24 36.44
C GLY A 409 17.93 -18.98 37.57
N ALA A 410 19.19 -18.70 37.22
CA ALA A 410 20.27 -18.43 38.14
C ALA A 410 20.46 -16.92 38.45
N VAL A 411 19.47 -16.09 38.10
CA VAL A 411 19.40 -14.65 38.41
C VAL A 411 18.07 -14.31 39.05
#